data_81f52c93352c11f79e458e9e30ec5b78
#
_entry.id   81f52c93352c11f79e458e9e30ec5b78
#
_cell.length_a   1.000
_cell.length_b   1.000
_cell.length_c   1.000
_cell.angle_alpha   90.00
_cell.angle_beta   90.00
_cell.angle_gamma   90.00
#
_symmetry.space_group_name_H-M   'P 1'
#
loop_
_entity.id
_entity.type
_entity.pdbx_description
1 polymer ?
#
loop_
_entity_poly.entity_id
_entity_poly.type
_entity_poly.pdbx_seq_one_letter_code
_entity_poly.pdbx_strand_id
1 'polypeptide(L)'
;LAFRILSGRLYFQYEEQIFIAQEGDIVLLDCMKYHCYYAKEQVSFQFFHFTGNCSQEYLELLYERTGPLFGHKSGTGVVFAEILEELSKTQPEEHRLSYLLHNLLGILAENEPVSMDTAVIQAVSYMQEHYKDGITVENIADNVSLSKYHFSRIFRKQTGQSPHQYLTALRIRKATELIMETRLSIEDIGARCGYSGASHFIRAFKKEMDFTPASYRKYFDSSGFRKM
;
A
#
# COMPACT_ATOMS: atom_id res chain seq x y z
N LEU A 1 -5.81 5.27 -11.36
CA LEU A 1 -5.85 3.81 -11.54
C LEU A 1 -6.82 3.22 -10.53
N ALA A 2 -7.79 2.46 -11.00
CA ALA A 2 -8.75 1.76 -10.16
C ALA A 2 -8.53 0.25 -10.26
N PHE A 3 -8.52 -0.45 -9.11
CA PHE A 3 -8.50 -1.91 -9.02
C PHE A 3 -9.78 -2.41 -8.35
N ARG A 4 -10.21 -3.59 -8.75
CA ARG A 4 -11.19 -4.42 -8.04
C ARG A 4 -10.63 -5.82 -7.88
N ILE A 5 -10.56 -6.30 -6.65
CA ILE A 5 -10.09 -7.65 -6.37
C ILE A 5 -11.25 -8.63 -6.50
N LEU A 6 -11.08 -9.65 -7.35
CA LEU A 6 -12.09 -10.67 -7.62
C LEU A 6 -11.90 -11.91 -6.75
N SER A 7 -10.63 -12.27 -6.48
CA SER A 7 -10.27 -13.36 -5.57
C SER A 7 -8.81 -13.25 -5.13
N GLY A 8 -8.48 -13.82 -3.98
CA GLY A 8 -7.12 -13.81 -3.43
C GLY A 8 -6.76 -12.48 -2.76
N ARG A 9 -5.45 -12.20 -2.67
CA ARG A 9 -4.93 -11.01 -2.00
C ARG A 9 -3.87 -10.33 -2.87
N LEU A 10 -4.00 -9.01 -3.05
CA LEU A 10 -3.03 -8.17 -3.73
C LEU A 10 -2.40 -7.21 -2.73
N TYR A 11 -1.08 -7.19 -2.70
CA TYR A 11 -0.29 -6.36 -1.80
C TYR A 11 0.07 -5.08 -2.52
N PHE A 12 -0.18 -3.94 -1.87
CA PHE A 12 0.10 -2.63 -2.41
C PHE A 12 1.12 -1.90 -1.56
N GLN A 13 2.02 -1.24 -2.24
CA GLN A 13 2.83 -0.16 -1.70
C GLN A 13 2.46 1.10 -2.48
N TYR A 14 1.94 2.10 -1.79
CA TYR A 14 1.53 3.37 -2.36
C TYR A 14 2.04 4.51 -1.48
N GLU A 15 2.94 5.32 -2.03
CA GLU A 15 3.71 6.29 -1.25
C GLU A 15 4.33 5.63 0.00
N GLU A 16 4.00 6.11 1.18
CA GLU A 16 4.47 5.56 2.46
C GLU A 16 3.56 4.48 3.05
N GLN A 17 2.46 4.15 2.41
CA GLN A 17 1.49 3.19 2.90
C GLN A 17 1.72 1.80 2.31
N ILE A 18 1.61 0.78 3.16
CA ILE A 18 1.56 -0.62 2.74
C ILE A 18 0.24 -1.19 3.21
N PHE A 19 -0.53 -1.74 2.30
CA PHE A 19 -1.82 -2.36 2.60
C PHE A 19 -2.09 -3.58 1.71
N ILE A 20 -3.07 -4.37 2.10
CA ILE A 20 -3.49 -5.57 1.38
C ILE A 20 -4.94 -5.38 0.98
N ALA A 21 -5.21 -5.52 -0.29
CA ALA A 21 -6.57 -5.62 -0.80
C ALA A 21 -6.95 -7.09 -1.00
N GLN A 22 -8.17 -7.43 -0.67
CA GLN A 22 -8.73 -8.78 -0.73
C GLN A 22 -10.02 -8.78 -1.54
N GLU A 23 -10.60 -9.96 -1.74
CA GLU A 23 -11.83 -10.13 -2.52
C GLU A 23 -12.91 -9.10 -2.15
N GLY A 24 -13.43 -8.41 -3.15
CA GLY A 24 -14.46 -7.37 -3.04
C GLY A 24 -13.92 -5.96 -2.82
N ASP A 25 -12.66 -5.80 -2.44
CA ASP A 25 -12.06 -4.48 -2.23
C ASP A 25 -11.86 -3.72 -3.54
N ILE A 26 -12.00 -2.40 -3.45
CA ILE A 26 -11.63 -1.44 -4.49
C ILE A 26 -10.39 -0.68 -4.01
N VAL A 27 -9.42 -0.48 -4.90
CA VAL A 27 -8.24 0.37 -4.65
C VAL A 27 -8.20 1.46 -5.71
N LEU A 28 -8.04 2.70 -5.27
CA LEU A 28 -7.79 3.83 -6.16
C LEU A 28 -6.37 4.32 -5.92
N LEU A 29 -5.61 4.57 -7.00
CA LEU A 29 -4.24 5.08 -6.93
C LEU A 29 -4.05 6.26 -7.88
N ASP A 30 -3.35 7.28 -7.42
CA ASP A 30 -2.79 8.30 -8.29
C ASP A 30 -1.51 7.75 -8.95
N CYS A 31 -1.56 7.56 -10.28
CA CYS A 31 -0.41 7.02 -11.02
C CYS A 31 0.79 7.95 -11.09
N MET A 32 0.64 9.23 -10.74
CA MET A 32 1.75 10.17 -10.67
C MET A 32 2.59 9.99 -9.40
N LYS A 33 2.04 9.28 -8.40
CA LYS A 33 2.72 8.97 -7.16
C LYS A 33 3.33 7.58 -7.23
N TYR A 34 4.37 7.35 -6.41
CA TYR A 34 5.00 6.04 -6.36
C TYR A 34 4.01 4.97 -5.94
N HIS A 35 3.88 3.92 -6.74
CA HIS A 35 3.07 2.76 -6.43
C HIS A 35 3.70 1.48 -6.97
N CYS A 36 3.53 0.41 -6.21
CA CYS A 36 3.92 -0.94 -6.59
C CYS A 36 2.88 -1.91 -6.04
N TYR A 37 2.60 -2.96 -6.77
CA TYR A 37 1.74 -4.04 -6.28
C TYR A 37 2.29 -5.39 -6.69
N TYR A 38 2.05 -6.39 -5.85
CA TYR A 38 2.51 -7.76 -6.06
C TYR A 38 1.59 -8.76 -5.38
N ALA A 39 1.60 -10.00 -5.86
CA ALA A 39 0.89 -11.13 -5.27
C ALA A 39 1.88 -12.16 -4.72
N LYS A 40 1.55 -12.76 -3.58
CA LYS A 40 2.30 -13.91 -3.01
C LYS A 40 1.64 -15.25 -3.33
N GLU A 41 0.40 -15.20 -3.78
CA GLU A 41 -0.45 -16.35 -4.13
C GLU A 41 -1.22 -16.01 -5.40
N GLN A 42 -1.98 -16.94 -5.92
CA GLN A 42 -2.84 -16.67 -7.07
C GLN A 42 -3.87 -15.60 -6.70
N VAL A 43 -3.97 -14.57 -7.53
CA VAL A 43 -4.91 -13.46 -7.37
C VAL A 43 -5.58 -13.19 -8.70
N SER A 44 -6.86 -12.85 -8.66
CA SER A 44 -7.60 -12.34 -9.82
C SER A 44 -8.11 -10.95 -9.50
N PHE A 45 -7.89 -10.01 -10.40
CA PHE A 45 -8.34 -8.64 -10.26
C PHE A 45 -8.65 -8.02 -11.61
N GLN A 46 -9.44 -6.97 -11.58
CA GLN A 46 -9.75 -6.09 -12.70
C GLN A 46 -9.17 -4.71 -12.44
N PHE A 47 -8.82 -3.98 -13.50
CA PHE A 47 -8.35 -2.61 -13.36
C PHE A 47 -8.67 -1.78 -14.59
N PHE A 48 -8.70 -0.48 -14.41
CA PHE A 48 -8.73 0.50 -15.49
C PHE A 48 -8.04 1.80 -15.06
N HIS A 49 -7.58 2.56 -16.05
CA HIS A 49 -7.06 3.91 -15.84
C HIS A 49 -8.12 4.93 -16.22
N PHE A 50 -8.19 5.99 -15.47
CA PHE A 50 -9.03 7.13 -15.80
C PHE A 50 -8.31 8.44 -15.50
N THR A 51 -8.69 9.48 -16.20
CA THR A 51 -8.26 10.87 -15.98
C THR A 51 -9.43 11.80 -16.29
N GLY A 52 -9.39 12.99 -15.76
CA GLY A 52 -10.41 14.03 -15.96
C GLY A 52 -10.08 15.27 -15.16
N ASN A 53 -10.78 16.36 -15.46
CA ASN A 53 -10.48 17.68 -14.89
C ASN A 53 -10.61 17.75 -13.34
N CYS A 54 -11.39 16.87 -12.73
CA CYS A 54 -11.59 16.84 -11.27
C CYS A 54 -11.14 15.51 -10.64
N SER A 55 -10.37 14.68 -11.35
CA SER A 55 -10.00 13.35 -10.85
C SER A 55 -9.06 13.44 -9.65
N GLN A 56 -8.19 14.44 -9.61
CA GLN A 56 -7.26 14.63 -8.51
C GLN A 56 -7.96 15.13 -7.25
N GLU A 57 -8.79 16.15 -7.38
CA GLU A 57 -9.56 16.70 -6.26
C GLU A 57 -10.50 15.67 -5.65
N TYR A 58 -11.09 14.82 -6.51
CA TYR A 58 -11.93 13.72 -6.03
C TYR A 58 -11.14 12.66 -5.27
N LEU A 59 -9.95 12.30 -5.74
CA LEU A 59 -9.06 11.38 -5.03
C LEU A 59 -8.61 11.96 -3.69
N GLU A 60 -8.23 13.22 -3.64
CA GLU A 60 -7.86 13.91 -2.39
C GLU A 60 -9.01 13.86 -1.38
N LEU A 61 -10.24 14.20 -1.80
CA LEU A 61 -11.43 14.13 -0.96
C LEU A 61 -11.68 12.70 -0.42
N LEU A 62 -11.52 11.68 -1.26
CA LEU A 62 -11.69 10.29 -0.86
C LEU A 62 -10.56 9.84 0.08
N TYR A 63 -9.33 10.27 -0.18
CA TYR A 63 -8.16 9.88 0.61
C TYR A 63 -8.14 10.49 2.02
N GLU A 64 -8.63 11.71 2.19
CA GLU A 64 -8.82 12.32 3.51
C GLU A 64 -9.70 11.47 4.43
N ARG A 65 -10.64 10.72 3.84
CA ARG A 65 -11.62 9.92 4.60
C ARG A 65 -11.19 8.47 4.80
N THR A 66 -10.67 7.82 3.76
CA THR A 66 -10.49 6.36 3.75
C THR A 66 -9.10 5.92 3.29
N GLY A 67 -8.31 6.81 2.73
CA GLY A 67 -7.08 6.45 2.03
C GLY A 67 -7.36 5.74 0.69
N PRO A 68 -6.37 5.03 0.13
CA PRO A 68 -6.47 4.41 -1.19
C PRO A 68 -7.27 3.10 -1.22
N LEU A 69 -7.56 2.49 -0.07
CA LEU A 69 -8.25 1.19 0.06
C LEU A 69 -9.69 1.38 0.51
N PHE A 70 -10.61 0.92 -0.30
CA PHE A 70 -12.05 0.90 -0.03
C PHE A 70 -12.48 -0.55 0.11
N GLY A 71 -13.00 -0.94 1.27
CA GLY A 71 -13.54 -2.28 1.51
C GLY A 71 -14.71 -2.61 0.60
N HIS A 72 -15.15 -3.87 0.66
CA HIS A 72 -16.31 -4.33 -0.11
C HIS A 72 -17.55 -3.45 0.12
N LYS A 73 -18.10 -2.91 -0.98
CA LYS A 73 -19.30 -2.07 -0.97
C LYS A 73 -20.31 -2.59 -1.97
N SER A 74 -21.57 -2.61 -1.50
CA SER A 74 -22.66 -3.02 -2.37
C SER A 74 -22.75 -2.11 -3.61
N GLY A 75 -22.94 -2.71 -4.76
CA GLY A 75 -23.08 -1.97 -6.04
C GLY A 75 -21.75 -1.67 -6.76
N THR A 76 -20.61 -1.54 -6.06
CA THR A 76 -19.33 -1.22 -6.72
C THR A 76 -18.95 -2.24 -7.78
N GLY A 77 -19.20 -3.52 -7.49
CA GLY A 77 -18.90 -4.61 -8.42
C GLY A 77 -19.66 -4.55 -9.73
N VAL A 78 -20.92 -4.14 -9.68
CA VAL A 78 -21.77 -3.98 -10.86
C VAL A 78 -21.28 -2.82 -11.70
N VAL A 79 -21.10 -1.66 -11.08
CA VAL A 79 -20.64 -0.45 -11.78
C VAL A 79 -19.24 -0.66 -12.39
N PHE A 80 -18.35 -1.34 -11.68
CA PHE A 80 -17.00 -1.65 -12.18
C PHE A 80 -17.05 -2.56 -13.42
N ALA A 81 -17.94 -3.55 -13.41
CA ALA A 81 -18.16 -4.44 -14.55
C ALA A 81 -18.75 -3.69 -15.76
N GLU A 82 -19.71 -2.79 -15.55
CA GLU A 82 -20.30 -1.96 -16.61
C GLU A 82 -19.26 -1.01 -17.23
N ILE A 83 -18.34 -0.44 -16.42
CA ILE A 83 -17.22 0.37 -16.94
C ILE A 83 -16.35 -0.47 -17.87
N LEU A 84 -15.97 -1.68 -17.44
CA LEU A 84 -15.10 -2.54 -18.26
C LEU A 84 -15.82 -3.04 -19.53
N GLU A 85 -17.10 -3.33 -19.45
CA GLU A 85 -17.91 -3.68 -20.61
C GLU A 85 -17.96 -2.52 -21.61
N GLU A 86 -18.19 -1.29 -21.14
CA GLU A 86 -18.22 -0.11 -22.01
C GLU A 86 -16.86 0.13 -22.65
N LEU A 87 -15.76 0.02 -21.88
CA LEU A 87 -14.39 0.16 -22.37
C LEU A 87 -14.00 -0.93 -23.39
N SER A 88 -14.66 -2.08 -23.38
CA SER A 88 -14.38 -3.17 -24.32
C SER A 88 -15.02 -2.98 -25.72
N LYS A 89 -15.92 -2.01 -25.86
CA LYS A 89 -16.59 -1.70 -27.13
C LYS A 89 -15.61 -1.10 -28.13
N THR A 90 -15.87 -1.33 -29.42
CA THR A 90 -15.09 -0.73 -30.51
C THR A 90 -15.15 0.81 -30.51
N GLN A 91 -16.27 1.36 -30.03
CA GLN A 91 -16.48 2.80 -29.83
C GLN A 91 -17.15 3.01 -28.48
N PRO A 92 -16.35 3.18 -27.41
CA PRO A 92 -16.86 3.49 -26.09
C PRO A 92 -17.57 4.85 -26.05
N GLU A 93 -18.69 4.92 -25.34
CA GLU A 93 -19.43 6.17 -25.17
C GLU A 93 -18.89 6.96 -23.98
N GLU A 94 -18.25 8.09 -24.25
CA GLU A 94 -17.57 8.91 -23.22
C GLU A 94 -18.53 9.42 -22.13
N HIS A 95 -19.74 9.85 -22.50
CA HIS A 95 -20.74 10.30 -21.53
C HIS A 95 -21.20 9.19 -20.61
N ARG A 96 -21.36 7.98 -21.13
CA ARG A 96 -21.70 6.81 -20.34
C ARG A 96 -20.57 6.45 -19.36
N LEU A 97 -19.32 6.43 -19.85
CA LEU A 97 -18.15 6.20 -19.01
C LEU A 97 -18.03 7.24 -17.90
N SER A 98 -18.21 8.52 -18.22
CA SER A 98 -18.22 9.59 -17.23
C SER A 98 -19.30 9.39 -16.16
N TYR A 99 -20.52 9.04 -16.56
CA TYR A 99 -21.61 8.73 -15.64
C TYR A 99 -21.26 7.55 -14.72
N LEU A 100 -20.79 6.44 -15.29
CA LEU A 100 -20.45 5.23 -14.53
C LEU A 100 -19.29 5.51 -13.57
N LEU A 101 -18.28 6.26 -13.98
CA LEU A 101 -17.18 6.65 -13.12
C LEU A 101 -17.65 7.51 -11.95
N HIS A 102 -18.49 8.53 -12.20
CA HIS A 102 -19.07 9.34 -11.14
C HIS A 102 -19.92 8.52 -10.18
N ASN A 103 -20.68 7.56 -10.69
CA ASN A 103 -21.46 6.66 -9.85
C ASN A 103 -20.57 5.79 -8.96
N LEU A 104 -19.47 5.21 -9.51
CA LEU A 104 -18.49 4.48 -8.72
C LEU A 104 -17.87 5.34 -7.62
N LEU A 105 -17.38 6.53 -7.97
CA LEU A 105 -16.78 7.46 -7.01
C LEU A 105 -17.80 7.92 -5.96
N GLY A 106 -19.07 8.15 -6.34
CA GLY A 106 -20.16 8.46 -5.43
C GLY A 106 -20.39 7.36 -4.40
N ILE A 107 -20.53 6.10 -4.84
CA ILE A 107 -20.65 4.94 -3.95
C ILE A 107 -19.46 4.84 -3.00
N LEU A 108 -18.25 5.12 -3.48
CA LEU A 108 -17.06 5.11 -2.63
C LEU A 108 -17.07 6.27 -1.61
N ALA A 109 -17.65 7.40 -1.95
CA ALA A 109 -17.76 8.58 -1.08
C ALA A 109 -18.89 8.47 -0.04
N GLU A 110 -20.00 7.80 -0.35
CA GLU A 110 -21.19 7.71 0.49
C GLU A 110 -21.02 6.84 1.75
N ASN A 111 -20.01 6.01 1.78
CA ASN A 111 -19.87 5.11 2.90
C ASN A 111 -19.09 5.73 4.06
N GLU A 112 -19.56 5.44 5.27
CA GLU A 112 -18.82 5.72 6.48
C GLU A 112 -17.36 5.26 6.33
N PRO A 113 -16.38 6.06 6.76
CA PRO A 113 -15.00 5.62 6.79
C PRO A 113 -15.00 4.28 7.51
N VAL A 114 -14.30 3.28 6.95
CA VAL A 114 -13.81 2.18 7.79
C VAL A 114 -12.99 2.90 8.84
N SER A 115 -13.61 3.17 9.99
CA SER A 115 -12.94 3.90 11.05
C SER A 115 -11.79 3.00 11.48
N MET A 116 -10.62 3.25 10.92
CA MET A 116 -9.41 2.70 11.50
C MET A 116 -9.41 3.15 12.95
N ASP A 117 -9.32 2.20 13.84
CA ASP A 117 -9.20 2.48 15.26
C ASP A 117 -8.10 3.54 15.41
N THR A 118 -8.42 4.63 16.09
CA THR A 118 -7.48 5.74 16.27
C THR A 118 -6.13 5.22 16.78
N ALA A 119 -6.14 4.16 17.59
CA ALA A 119 -4.94 3.50 18.05
C ALA A 119 -4.10 2.88 16.89
N VAL A 120 -4.74 2.37 15.83
CA VAL A 120 -4.01 1.81 14.67
C VAL A 120 -3.40 2.94 13.83
N ILE A 121 -4.13 4.05 13.63
CA ILE A 121 -3.60 5.23 12.94
C ILE A 121 -2.38 5.80 13.69
N GLN A 122 -2.51 6.01 15.00
CA GLN A 122 -1.43 6.50 15.85
C GLN A 122 -0.22 5.55 15.84
N ALA A 123 -0.46 4.23 15.90
CA ALA A 123 0.60 3.24 15.84
C ALA A 123 1.36 3.28 14.51
N VAL A 124 0.64 3.46 13.38
CA VAL A 124 1.27 3.60 12.05
C VAL A 124 2.14 4.85 11.99
N SER A 125 1.64 6.01 12.44
CA SER A 125 2.43 7.25 12.51
C SER A 125 3.66 7.07 13.40
N TYR A 126 3.50 6.47 14.58
CA TYR A 126 4.61 6.19 15.48
C TYR A 126 5.68 5.29 14.83
N MET A 127 5.25 4.24 14.12
CA MET A 127 6.18 3.39 13.38
C MET A 127 6.92 4.17 12.28
N GLN A 128 6.24 5.03 11.54
CA GLN A 128 6.83 5.86 10.47
C GLN A 128 7.88 6.84 11.00
N GLU A 129 7.64 7.41 12.16
CA GLU A 129 8.57 8.36 12.81
C GLU A 129 9.77 7.65 13.45
N HIS A 130 9.55 6.45 14.02
CA HIS A 130 10.51 5.76 14.88
C HIS A 130 11.06 4.44 14.32
N TYR A 131 10.83 4.10 13.05
CA TYR A 131 11.26 2.82 12.46
C TYR A 131 12.75 2.53 12.65
N LYS A 132 13.59 3.56 12.68
CA LYS A 132 15.04 3.48 12.84
C LYS A 132 15.51 3.30 14.29
N ASP A 133 14.65 3.55 15.27
CA ASP A 133 15.02 3.62 16.69
C ASP A 133 14.98 2.26 17.40
N GLY A 134 14.93 1.15 16.67
CA GLY A 134 14.92 -0.19 17.25
C GLY A 134 13.62 -0.53 18.03
N ILE A 135 12.52 0.20 17.79
CA ILE A 135 11.24 -0.02 18.47
C ILE A 135 10.74 -1.44 18.35
N THR A 136 10.06 -1.90 19.41
CA THR A 136 9.43 -3.20 19.51
C THR A 136 7.90 -3.08 19.41
N VAL A 137 7.22 -4.22 19.23
CA VAL A 137 5.74 -4.24 19.24
C VAL A 137 5.18 -3.78 20.58
N GLU A 138 5.90 -4.04 21.67
CA GLU A 138 5.57 -3.55 23.02
C GLU A 138 5.58 -2.01 23.04
N ASN A 139 6.65 -1.38 22.59
CA ASN A 139 6.76 0.08 22.54
C ASN A 139 5.62 0.72 21.73
N ILE A 140 5.24 0.09 20.62
CA ILE A 140 4.14 0.58 19.78
C ILE A 140 2.80 0.43 20.51
N ALA A 141 2.56 -0.69 21.15
CA ALA A 141 1.32 -0.93 21.92
C ALA A 141 1.20 0.03 23.11
N ASP A 142 2.30 0.27 23.84
CA ASP A 142 2.35 1.22 24.97
C ASP A 142 2.06 2.66 24.49
N ASN A 143 2.60 3.06 23.32
CA ASN A 143 2.35 4.38 22.77
C ASN A 143 0.85 4.66 22.52
N VAL A 144 0.09 3.62 22.20
CA VAL A 144 -1.36 3.71 21.98
C VAL A 144 -2.19 3.24 23.20
N SER A 145 -1.57 3.08 24.36
CA SER A 145 -2.20 2.69 25.63
C SER A 145 -2.96 1.36 25.56
N LEU A 146 -2.48 0.41 24.77
CA LEU A 146 -3.07 -0.93 24.63
C LEU A 146 -2.09 -2.02 25.07
N SER A 147 -2.65 -3.15 25.56
CA SER A 147 -1.83 -4.34 25.73
C SER A 147 -1.34 -4.86 24.38
N LYS A 148 -0.11 -5.39 24.30
CA LYS A 148 0.48 -5.99 23.10
C LYS A 148 -0.47 -6.95 22.37
N TYR A 149 -1.19 -7.79 23.15
CA TYR A 149 -2.11 -8.77 22.57
C TYR A 149 -3.32 -8.11 21.91
N HIS A 150 -3.95 -7.16 22.61
CA HIS A 150 -5.11 -6.42 22.09
C HIS A 150 -4.72 -5.61 20.85
N PHE A 151 -3.62 -4.85 20.96
CA PHE A 151 -3.05 -4.08 19.85
C PHE A 151 -2.78 -4.97 18.62
N SER A 152 -2.05 -6.07 18.80
CA SER A 152 -1.71 -6.96 17.67
C SER A 152 -2.96 -7.52 16.98
N ARG A 153 -4.01 -7.81 17.72
CA ARG A 153 -5.28 -8.32 17.19
C ARG A 153 -6.00 -7.27 16.34
N ILE A 154 -6.18 -6.04 16.88
CA ILE A 154 -6.88 -4.97 16.15
C ILE A 154 -6.06 -4.51 14.95
N PHE A 155 -4.74 -4.36 15.11
CA PHE A 155 -3.84 -3.96 14.05
C PHE A 155 -3.89 -4.96 12.88
N ARG A 156 -3.79 -6.26 13.17
CA ARG A 156 -3.90 -7.30 12.14
C ARG A 156 -5.27 -7.34 11.46
N LYS A 157 -6.34 -7.11 12.23
CA LYS A 157 -7.71 -7.06 11.68
C LYS A 157 -7.86 -5.91 10.68
N GLN A 158 -7.24 -4.76 10.93
CA GLN A 158 -7.41 -3.57 10.11
C GLN A 158 -6.37 -3.44 8.99
N THR A 159 -5.12 -3.88 9.22
CA THR A 159 -4.04 -3.76 8.24
C THR A 159 -3.76 -5.05 7.47
N GLY A 160 -4.37 -6.17 7.87
CA GLY A 160 -4.10 -7.50 7.30
C GLY A 160 -2.75 -8.10 7.73
N GLN A 161 -1.88 -7.35 8.42
CA GLN A 161 -0.54 -7.75 8.83
C GLN A 161 -0.37 -7.66 10.34
N SER A 162 0.55 -8.46 10.92
CA SER A 162 0.95 -8.21 12.30
C SER A 162 1.78 -6.92 12.38
N PRO A 163 1.79 -6.24 13.55
CA PRO A 163 2.61 -5.03 13.75
C PRO A 163 4.09 -5.24 13.41
N HIS A 164 4.63 -6.41 13.75
CA HIS A 164 6.01 -6.77 13.43
C HIS A 164 6.26 -6.90 11.91
N GLN A 165 5.32 -7.53 11.19
CA GLN A 165 5.42 -7.63 9.72
C GLN A 165 5.35 -6.27 9.08
N TYR A 166 4.44 -5.42 9.52
CA TYR A 166 4.30 -4.05 9.03
C TYR A 166 5.58 -3.23 9.24
N LEU A 167 6.13 -3.24 10.46
CA LEU A 167 7.38 -2.54 10.78
C LEU A 167 8.56 -3.07 9.96
N THR A 168 8.64 -4.39 9.77
CA THR A 168 9.68 -5.00 8.93
C THR A 168 9.55 -4.51 7.49
N ALA A 169 8.36 -4.56 6.90
CA ALA A 169 8.12 -4.08 5.54
C ALA A 169 8.44 -2.59 5.39
N LEU A 170 8.08 -1.76 6.38
CA LEU A 170 8.43 -0.34 6.41
C LEU A 170 9.95 -0.11 6.39
N ARG A 171 10.69 -0.83 7.25
CA ARG A 171 12.16 -0.76 7.31
C ARG A 171 12.81 -1.18 6.00
N ILE A 172 12.33 -2.27 5.40
CA ILE A 172 12.87 -2.75 4.11
C ILE A 172 12.59 -1.76 2.99
N ARG A 173 11.42 -1.14 2.96
CA ARG A 173 11.11 -0.07 2.00
C ARG A 173 12.09 1.10 2.12
N LYS A 174 12.30 1.61 3.34
CA LYS A 174 13.29 2.68 3.58
C LYS A 174 14.71 2.26 3.19
N ALA A 175 15.03 0.99 3.35
CA ALA A 175 16.29 0.45 2.87
C ALA A 175 16.38 0.43 1.33
N THR A 176 15.31 0.09 0.61
CA THR A 176 15.33 0.15 -0.87
C THR A 176 15.51 1.57 -1.39
N GLU A 177 14.88 2.56 -0.78
CA GLU A 177 15.09 3.99 -1.09
C GLU A 177 16.58 4.37 -0.92
N LEU A 178 17.17 4.05 0.24
CA LEU A 178 18.59 4.33 0.51
C LEU A 178 19.56 3.58 -0.43
N ILE A 179 19.23 2.34 -0.82
CA ILE A 179 20.05 1.58 -1.77
C ILE A 179 20.05 2.25 -3.15
N MET A 180 18.94 2.78 -3.59
CA MET A 180 18.81 3.43 -4.90
C MET A 180 19.41 4.84 -4.92
N GLU A 181 19.23 5.60 -3.84
CA GLU A 181 19.57 7.03 -3.79
C GLU A 181 20.99 7.30 -3.28
N THR A 182 21.62 6.34 -2.59
CA THR A 182 22.90 6.56 -1.93
C THR A 182 23.95 5.52 -2.29
N ARG A 183 25.22 5.82 -1.94
CA ARG A 183 26.34 4.87 -2.00
C ARG A 183 26.74 4.32 -0.63
N LEU A 184 25.88 4.47 0.37
CA LEU A 184 26.12 3.94 1.71
C LEU A 184 26.39 2.44 1.67
N SER A 185 27.19 1.93 2.59
CA SER A 185 27.40 0.50 2.74
C SER A 185 26.08 -0.21 3.09
N ILE A 186 25.95 -1.49 2.74
CA ILE A 186 24.77 -2.29 3.10
C ILE A 186 24.58 -2.34 4.62
N GLU A 187 25.69 -2.37 5.36
CA GLU A 187 25.71 -2.33 6.81
C GLU A 187 25.15 -1.01 7.36
N ASP A 188 25.62 0.14 6.84
CA ASP A 188 25.12 1.45 7.23
C ASP A 188 23.63 1.63 6.92
N ILE A 189 23.18 1.12 5.77
CA ILE A 189 21.74 1.14 5.41
C ILE A 189 20.94 0.33 6.41
N GLY A 190 21.39 -0.88 6.74
CA GLY A 190 20.74 -1.70 7.75
C GLY A 190 20.61 -0.98 9.10
N ALA A 191 21.70 -0.38 9.57
CA ALA A 191 21.72 0.39 10.81
C ALA A 191 20.75 1.58 10.77
N ARG A 192 20.74 2.36 9.67
CA ARG A 192 19.81 3.50 9.48
C ARG A 192 18.35 3.08 9.38
N CYS A 193 18.08 1.83 9.05
CA CYS A 193 16.74 1.27 9.00
C CYS A 193 16.34 0.53 10.29
N GLY A 194 17.10 0.68 11.38
CA GLY A 194 16.75 0.15 12.70
C GLY A 194 17.10 -1.33 12.90
N TYR A 195 18.06 -1.85 12.16
CA TYR A 195 18.61 -3.20 12.36
C TYR A 195 19.89 -3.15 13.20
N SER A 196 19.96 -3.95 14.25
CA SER A 196 21.12 -4.05 15.13
C SER A 196 22.32 -4.80 14.54
N GLY A 197 22.15 -5.41 13.35
CA GLY A 197 23.24 -6.14 12.70
C GLY A 197 22.95 -6.47 11.24
N ALA A 198 23.99 -6.42 10.42
CA ALA A 198 23.93 -6.64 8.96
C ALA A 198 23.30 -7.99 8.58
N SER A 199 23.61 -9.07 9.28
CA SER A 199 23.07 -10.40 9.00
C SER A 199 21.56 -10.47 9.19
N HIS A 200 21.01 -9.78 10.20
CA HIS A 200 19.57 -9.70 10.43
C HIS A 200 18.90 -8.90 9.32
N PHE A 201 19.47 -7.74 8.97
CA PHE A 201 19.01 -6.92 7.86
C PHE A 201 18.99 -7.70 6.54
N ILE A 202 20.09 -8.34 6.15
CA ILE A 202 20.20 -9.09 4.89
C ILE A 202 19.15 -10.20 4.80
N ARG A 203 18.90 -10.93 5.90
CA ARG A 203 17.87 -11.98 5.95
C ARG A 203 16.47 -11.40 5.80
N ALA A 204 16.17 -10.32 6.52
CA ALA A 204 14.86 -9.65 6.44
C ALA A 204 14.62 -9.10 5.02
N PHE A 205 15.61 -8.42 4.45
CA PHE A 205 15.55 -7.87 3.10
C PHE A 205 15.32 -8.97 2.06
N LYS A 206 16.10 -10.07 2.12
CA LYS A 206 15.94 -11.20 1.19
C LYS A 206 14.57 -11.86 1.30
N LYS A 207 14.03 -11.95 2.53
CA LYS A 207 12.69 -12.51 2.76
C LYS A 207 11.58 -11.66 2.15
N GLU A 208 11.71 -10.34 2.20
CA GLU A 208 10.68 -9.42 1.69
C GLU A 208 10.81 -9.15 0.19
N MET A 209 12.05 -9.10 -0.33
CA MET A 209 12.34 -8.65 -1.69
C MET A 209 12.77 -9.77 -2.64
N ASP A 210 12.99 -11.00 -2.15
CA ASP A 210 13.57 -12.16 -2.85
C ASP A 210 15.01 -11.96 -3.37
N PHE A 211 15.60 -10.80 -3.14
CA PHE A 211 16.98 -10.44 -3.47
C PHE A 211 17.76 -10.05 -2.22
N THR A 212 19.08 -10.28 -2.24
CA THR A 212 19.93 -9.67 -1.23
C THR A 212 20.05 -8.15 -1.51
N PRO A 213 20.31 -7.31 -0.47
CA PRO A 213 20.51 -5.86 -0.68
C PRO A 213 21.60 -5.55 -1.72
N ALA A 214 22.69 -6.32 -1.72
CA ALA A 214 23.78 -6.17 -2.67
C ALA A 214 23.37 -6.53 -4.11
N SER A 215 22.64 -7.64 -4.29
CA SER A 215 22.10 -8.03 -5.60
C SER A 215 21.08 -7.02 -6.11
N TYR A 216 20.24 -6.50 -5.22
CA TYR A 216 19.26 -5.47 -5.52
C TYR A 216 19.93 -4.20 -6.03
N ARG A 217 20.99 -3.73 -5.34
CA ARG A 217 21.80 -2.58 -5.78
C ARG A 217 22.41 -2.80 -7.16
N LYS A 218 23.04 -3.97 -7.36
CA LYS A 218 23.67 -4.30 -8.64
C LYS A 218 22.69 -4.29 -9.80
N TYR A 219 21.47 -4.80 -9.57
CA TYR A 219 20.41 -4.79 -10.57
C TYR A 219 20.03 -3.36 -10.99
N PHE A 220 19.85 -2.44 -10.03
CA PHE A 220 19.50 -1.06 -10.32
C PHE A 220 20.66 -0.26 -10.93
N ASP A 221 21.89 -0.51 -10.51
CA ASP A 221 23.08 0.13 -11.12
C ASP A 221 23.25 -0.28 -12.59
N SER A 222 22.89 -1.52 -12.95
CA SER A 222 22.98 -2.02 -14.33
C SER A 222 21.82 -1.62 -15.23
N SER A 223 20.65 -1.30 -14.67
CA SER A 223 19.43 -0.96 -15.43
C SER A 223 19.29 0.52 -15.78
N GLY A 224 20.25 1.37 -15.39
CA GLY A 224 20.22 2.80 -15.71
C GLY A 224 19.14 3.62 -14.98
N PHE A 225 18.41 3.04 -14.03
CA PHE A 225 17.36 3.70 -13.25
C PHE A 225 17.86 4.64 -12.14
N ARG A 226 19.17 4.80 -11.98
CA ARG A 226 19.67 5.81 -11.05
C ARG A 226 19.41 7.20 -11.63
N LYS A 227 18.57 8.00 -10.98
CA LYS A 227 18.49 9.43 -11.25
C LYS A 227 19.88 10.03 -11.00
N MET A 228 20.47 10.66 -12.05
CA MET A 228 21.65 11.51 -11.91
C MET A 228 21.34 12.67 -10.99
#